data_a27f9810f03492cfa0b32504a37679f5
#
_entry.id   a27f9810f03492cfa0b32504a37679f5
#
_cell.length_a   1.000
_cell.length_b   1.000
_cell.length_c   1.000
_cell.angle_alpha   90.00
_cell.angle_beta   90.00
_cell.angle_gamma   90.00
#
_symmetry.space_group_name_H-M   'P 1'
#
loop_
_entity.id
_entity.type
_entity.pdbx_description
1 polymer ?
#
loop_
_entity_poly.entity_id
_entity_poly.type
_entity_poly.pdbx_seq_one_letter_code
_entity_poly.pdbx_strand_id
1 'polypeptide(L)'
;MLDCLGRVARRLLELGERFGEPGPDGIRIELPLSQEQLASWCGCSREATVKALRTLREVGGVTTGRRVVTLGDPELLHRHAGLS
;
A
#
# COMPACT_ATOMS: atom_id res chain seq x y z
N MET A 1 -12.45 12.90 -4.85
CA MET A 1 -11.24 13.06 -4.02
C MET A 1 -11.01 11.78 -3.22
N LEU A 2 -9.83 11.23 -3.31
CA LEU A 2 -9.49 10.02 -2.54
C LEU A 2 -9.17 10.38 -1.09
N ASP A 3 -9.66 9.58 -0.15
CA ASP A 3 -9.26 9.66 1.25
C ASP A 3 -7.86 9.06 1.43
N CYS A 4 -7.34 9.04 2.66
CA CYS A 4 -6.00 8.50 2.91
C CYS A 4 -5.89 7.03 2.56
N LEU A 5 -6.94 6.25 2.79
CA LEU A 5 -6.96 4.84 2.43
C LEU A 5 -6.76 4.67 0.91
N GLY A 6 -7.52 5.41 0.12
CA GLY A 6 -7.40 5.37 -1.35
C GLY A 6 -6.04 5.86 -1.84
N ARG A 7 -5.51 6.92 -1.23
CA ARG A 7 -4.18 7.45 -1.58
C ARG A 7 -3.07 6.45 -1.29
N VAL A 8 -3.11 5.81 -0.13
CA VAL A 8 -2.12 4.80 0.24
C VAL A 8 -2.21 3.60 -0.70
N ALA A 9 -3.42 3.11 -0.97
CA ALA A 9 -3.62 2.00 -1.90
C ALA A 9 -3.06 2.32 -3.28
N ARG A 10 -3.32 3.52 -3.78
CA ARG A 10 -2.84 3.97 -5.09
C ARG A 10 -1.31 4.03 -5.14
N ARG A 11 -0.69 4.58 -4.10
CA ARG A 11 0.78 4.67 -4.04
C ARG A 11 1.44 3.29 -3.95
N LEU A 12 0.83 2.37 -3.21
CA LEU A 12 1.34 1.01 -3.14
C LEU A 12 1.27 0.32 -4.50
N LEU A 13 0.19 0.52 -5.25
CA LEU A 13 0.08 -0.01 -6.61
C LEU A 13 1.16 0.56 -7.53
N GLU A 14 1.42 1.85 -7.46
CA GLU A 14 2.47 2.50 -8.24
C GLU A 14 3.85 1.92 -7.90
N LEU A 15 4.12 1.73 -6.61
CA LEU A 15 5.37 1.12 -6.16
C LEU A 15 5.48 -0.32 -6.65
N GLY A 16 4.37 -1.06 -6.60
CA GLY A 16 4.33 -2.43 -7.10
C GLY A 16 4.65 -2.54 -8.58
N GLU A 17 4.19 -1.60 -9.38
CA GLU A 17 4.49 -1.57 -10.81
C GLU A 17 5.96 -1.26 -11.09
N ARG A 18 6.57 -0.38 -10.30
CA ARG A 18 7.95 0.06 -10.51
C ARG A 18 8.99 -0.86 -9.90
N PHE A 19 8.74 -1.33 -8.68
CA PHE A 19 9.75 -2.01 -7.87
C PHE A 19 9.29 -3.38 -7.37
N GLY A 20 8.03 -3.76 -7.62
CA GLY A 20 7.48 -5.00 -7.13
C GLY A 20 8.07 -6.21 -7.84
N GLU A 21 8.26 -7.28 -7.08
CA GLU A 21 8.69 -8.57 -7.61
C GLU A 21 7.57 -9.58 -7.40
N PRO A 22 7.08 -10.24 -8.46
CA PRO A 22 6.05 -11.25 -8.30
C PRO A 22 6.60 -12.45 -7.51
N GLY A 23 5.77 -12.96 -6.62
CA GLY A 23 6.11 -14.09 -5.78
C GLY A 23 4.87 -14.92 -5.46
N PRO A 24 5.02 -16.00 -4.68
CA PRO A 24 3.89 -16.90 -4.38
C PRO A 24 2.79 -16.22 -3.58
N ASP A 25 3.11 -15.20 -2.78
CA ASP A 25 2.14 -14.51 -1.93
C ASP A 25 1.63 -13.19 -2.53
N GLY A 26 2.04 -12.86 -3.75
CA GLY A 26 1.66 -11.63 -4.41
C GLY A 26 2.88 -10.83 -4.87
N ILE A 27 2.71 -9.52 -4.97
CA ILE A 27 3.78 -8.63 -5.41
C ILE A 27 4.53 -8.09 -4.18
N ARG A 28 5.78 -8.47 -4.06
CA ARG A 28 6.63 -8.04 -2.94
C ARG A 28 7.35 -6.75 -3.28
N ILE A 29 7.23 -5.78 -2.39
CA ILE A 29 7.89 -4.48 -2.53
C ILE A 29 8.81 -4.26 -1.34
N GLU A 30 10.10 -4.11 -1.59
CA GLU A 30 11.02 -3.65 -0.57
C GLU A 30 10.94 -2.13 -0.54
N LEU A 31 10.49 -1.60 0.59
CA LEU A 31 10.33 -0.16 0.73
C LEU A 31 11.66 0.47 1.13
N PRO A 32 12.23 1.35 0.29
CA PRO A 32 13.36 2.17 0.72
C PRO A 32 12.93 3.30 1.65
N LEU A 33 11.65 3.34 2.00
CA LEU A 33 11.00 4.42 2.72
C LEU A 33 10.56 3.96 4.10
N SER A 34 10.66 4.86 5.09
CA SER A 34 9.98 4.69 6.38
C SER A 34 8.48 4.96 6.21
N GLN A 35 7.69 4.61 7.22
CA GLN A 35 6.26 4.93 7.21
C GLN A 35 6.02 6.45 7.19
N GLU A 36 6.88 7.23 7.82
CA GLU A 36 6.80 8.69 7.76
C GLU A 36 7.00 9.22 6.34
N GLN A 37 7.98 8.67 5.64
CA GLN A 37 8.24 9.06 4.25
C GLN A 37 7.08 8.65 3.34
N LEU A 38 6.52 7.46 3.56
CA LEU A 38 5.35 7.02 2.82
C LEU A 38 4.16 7.94 3.07
N ALA A 39 3.91 8.31 4.33
CA ALA A 39 2.84 9.23 4.70
C ALA A 39 3.00 10.59 4.00
N SER A 40 4.21 11.13 4.03
CA SER A 40 4.52 12.39 3.36
C SER A 40 4.23 12.29 1.86
N TRP A 41 4.64 11.20 1.24
CA TRP A 41 4.44 10.98 -0.19
C TRP A 41 2.96 10.84 -0.55
N CYS A 42 2.18 10.22 0.35
CA CYS A 42 0.73 10.09 0.15
C CYS A 42 -0.04 11.39 0.48
N GLY A 43 0.61 12.36 1.09
CA GLY A 43 -0.06 13.55 1.57
C GLY A 43 -0.97 13.29 2.75
N CYS A 44 -0.63 12.31 3.58
CA CYS A 44 -1.39 11.91 4.76
C CYS A 44 -0.55 12.06 6.01
N SER A 45 -1.21 12.13 7.17
CA SER A 45 -0.49 12.06 8.44
C SER A 45 0.05 10.65 8.65
N ARG A 46 1.04 10.52 9.51
CA ARG A 46 1.59 9.21 9.89
C ARG A 46 0.50 8.31 10.46
N GLU A 47 -0.33 8.85 11.34
CA GLU A 47 -1.43 8.10 11.97
C GLU A 47 -2.44 7.61 10.94
N ALA A 48 -2.84 8.46 10.00
CA ALA A 48 -3.76 8.10 8.94
C ALA A 48 -3.16 7.01 8.03
N THR A 49 -1.87 7.09 7.74
CA THR A 49 -1.17 6.09 6.93
C THR A 49 -1.12 4.74 7.63
N VAL A 50 -0.79 4.73 8.92
CA VAL A 50 -0.78 3.49 9.73
C VAL A 50 -2.17 2.87 9.76
N LYS A 51 -3.20 3.68 9.94
CA LYS A 51 -4.59 3.21 9.95
C LYS A 51 -4.99 2.64 8.59
N ALA A 52 -4.60 3.30 7.51
CA ALA A 52 -4.88 2.84 6.15
C ALA A 52 -4.22 1.48 5.89
N LEU A 53 -2.95 1.33 6.25
CA LEU A 53 -2.24 0.05 6.11
C LEU A 53 -2.89 -1.06 6.93
N ARG A 54 -3.35 -0.74 8.13
CA ARG A 54 -4.07 -1.71 8.97
C ARG A 54 -5.35 -2.17 8.27
N THR A 55 -6.13 -1.25 7.73
CA THR A 55 -7.36 -1.57 7.01
C THR A 55 -7.07 -2.46 5.81
N LEU A 56 -6.04 -2.15 5.04
CA LEU A 56 -5.67 -2.96 3.88
C LEU A 56 -5.21 -4.35 4.27
N ARG A 57 -4.54 -4.50 5.43
CA ARG A 57 -4.19 -5.83 5.95
C ARG A 57 -5.43 -6.61 6.38
N GLU A 58 -6.34 -5.96 7.06
CA GLU A 58 -7.57 -6.61 7.56
C GLU A 58 -8.44 -7.14 6.43
N VAL A 59 -8.49 -6.44 5.31
CA VAL A 59 -9.26 -6.92 4.15
C VAL A 59 -8.48 -7.87 3.25
N GLY A 60 -7.25 -8.21 3.62
CA GLY A 60 -6.44 -9.16 2.87
C GLY A 60 -5.76 -8.60 1.62
N GLY A 61 -5.72 -7.27 1.48
CA GLY A 61 -5.09 -6.64 0.32
C GLY A 61 -3.57 -6.60 0.39
N VAL A 62 -3.02 -6.46 1.57
CA VAL A 62 -1.57 -6.41 1.78
C VAL A 62 -1.16 -7.19 3.01
N THR A 63 0.11 -7.60 3.04
CA THR A 63 0.79 -8.02 4.26
C THR A 63 2.00 -7.10 4.43
N THR A 64 2.36 -6.82 5.67
CA THR A 64 3.46 -5.93 5.96
C THR A 64 4.50 -6.61 6.82
N GLY A 65 5.76 -6.32 6.56
CA GLY A 65 6.87 -6.75 7.37
C GLY A 65 7.82 -5.57 7.58
N ARG A 66 9.01 -5.85 8.03
CA ARG A 66 10.00 -4.80 8.25
C ARG A 66 10.51 -4.28 6.91
N ARG A 67 10.08 -3.07 6.53
CA ARG A 67 10.39 -2.44 5.24
C ARG A 67 9.98 -3.24 4.02
N VAL A 68 8.99 -4.12 4.20
CA VAL A 68 8.46 -4.93 3.10
C VAL A 68 6.96 -4.84 3.12
N VAL A 69 6.37 -4.65 1.96
CA VAL A 69 4.93 -4.73 1.77
C VAL A 69 4.68 -5.71 0.64
N THR A 70 3.79 -6.67 0.87
CA THR A 70 3.39 -7.61 -0.18
C THR A 70 1.94 -7.33 -0.56
N LEU A 71 1.71 -7.08 -1.85
CA LEU A 71 0.38 -6.85 -2.38
C LEU A 71 -0.24 -8.20 -2.70
N GLY A 72 -0.98 -8.75 -1.74
CA GLY A 72 -1.60 -10.08 -1.89
C GLY A 72 -2.78 -10.08 -2.85
N ASP A 73 -3.51 -8.97 -2.93
CA ASP A 73 -4.65 -8.83 -3.82
C ASP A 73 -4.66 -7.43 -4.45
N PRO A 74 -3.95 -7.26 -5.58
CA PRO A 74 -3.91 -5.97 -6.28
C PRO A 74 -5.27 -5.45 -6.71
N GLU A 75 -6.21 -6.32 -7.06
CA GLU A 75 -7.56 -5.89 -7.42
C GLU A 75 -8.27 -5.18 -6.29
N LEU A 76 -8.11 -5.69 -5.07
CA LEU A 76 -8.68 -5.09 -3.89
C LEU A 76 -8.12 -3.68 -3.67
N LEU A 77 -6.81 -3.53 -3.89
CA LEU A 77 -6.16 -2.23 -3.83
C LEU A 77 -6.68 -1.28 -4.91
N HIS A 78 -6.90 -1.78 -6.13
CA HIS A 78 -7.47 -0.97 -7.21
C HIS A 78 -8.85 -0.44 -6.83
N ARG A 79 -9.68 -1.26 -6.20
CA ARG A 79 -11.01 -0.84 -5.76
C ARG A 79 -10.92 0.28 -4.72
N HIS A 80 -10.06 0.12 -3.72
CA HIS A 80 -9.86 1.14 -2.69
C HIS A 80 -9.25 2.41 -3.25
N ALA A 81 -8.43 2.30 -4.27
CA ALA A 81 -7.84 3.44 -4.94
C ALA A 81 -8.79 4.16 -5.90
N GLY A 82 -9.98 3.60 -6.13
CA GLY A 82 -10.95 4.17 -7.06
C GLY A 82 -10.59 3.98 -8.52
N LEU A 83 -9.80 2.95 -8.83
CA LEU A 83 -9.31 2.67 -10.18
C LEU A 83 -10.06 1.53 -10.88
N SER A 84 -11.09 1.03 -10.25
CA SER A 84 -11.90 -0.06 -10.83
C SER A 84 -12.80 0.44 -11.95
#